data_2b8bd1ef30a3e61a93194169fe510929
#
_entry.id   2b8bd1ef30a3e61a93194169fe510929
#
_cell.length_a   1.000
_cell.length_b   1.000
_cell.length_c   1.000
_cell.angle_alpha   90.00
_cell.angle_beta   90.00
_cell.angle_gamma   90.00
#
_symmetry.space_group_name_H-M   'P 1'
#
loop_
_entity.id
_entity.type
_entity.pdbx_description
1 polymer ?
#
loop_
_entity_poly.entity_id
_entity_poly.type
_entity_poly.pdbx_seq_one_letter_code
_entity_poly.pdbx_strand_id
1 'polypeptide(L)'
;MRGYSVPIMVEPMDLFAPPLSSSAVISPCGTWRWRLDREVAEAGLVFAFFGVNGSTAGPVEEDHTTMKWRGFTVRNGGRKFIAGNPFGLRATDVKALATAADPVGSENARYIAEIIAEADVLVPCWGDRNKVPRHLRHHFDALKRLIFASGKPVKIFGLTAGGD
;
A
#
# COMPACT_ATOMS: atom_id res chain seq x y z
N MET A 1 32.19 14.59 -38.45
CA MET A 1 31.09 13.61 -38.24
C MET A 1 30.11 14.18 -37.21
N ARG A 2 28.92 14.50 -37.63
CA ARG A 2 27.87 14.98 -36.69
C ARG A 2 27.13 13.75 -36.17
N GLY A 3 27.28 13.48 -34.85
CA GLY A 3 26.55 12.40 -34.19
C GLY A 3 25.05 12.76 -34.10
N TYR A 4 24.21 11.99 -34.75
CA TYR A 4 22.77 12.07 -34.57
C TYR A 4 22.44 11.40 -33.24
N SER A 5 22.03 12.23 -32.26
CA SER A 5 21.39 11.74 -31.05
C SER A 5 19.97 11.31 -31.43
N VAL A 6 19.70 10.00 -31.43
CA VAL A 6 18.35 9.47 -31.58
C VAL A 6 17.60 9.79 -30.29
N PRO A 7 16.49 10.54 -30.32
CA PRO A 7 15.69 10.72 -29.12
C PRO A 7 15.17 9.37 -28.65
N ILE A 8 15.44 9.01 -27.40
CA ILE A 8 14.79 7.87 -26.75
C ILE A 8 13.30 8.22 -26.68
N MET A 9 12.52 7.62 -27.56
CA MET A 9 11.06 7.67 -27.45
C MET A 9 10.69 6.85 -26.22
N VAL A 10 10.47 7.52 -25.10
CA VAL A 10 9.80 6.90 -23.95
C VAL A 10 8.34 6.78 -24.36
N GLU A 11 7.90 5.57 -24.67
CA GLU A 11 6.48 5.32 -24.88
C GLU A 11 5.67 5.82 -23.69
N PRO A 12 4.53 6.50 -23.91
CA PRO A 12 3.68 6.91 -22.81
C PRO A 12 3.23 5.66 -22.06
N MET A 13 3.69 5.54 -20.81
CA MET A 13 3.38 4.39 -19.96
C MET A 13 1.86 4.31 -19.76
N ASP A 14 1.27 3.21 -20.18
CA ASP A 14 -0.16 2.96 -20.01
C ASP A 14 -0.47 2.75 -18.52
N LEU A 15 -1.01 3.79 -17.89
CA LEU A 15 -1.39 3.76 -16.47
C LEU A 15 -2.52 2.74 -16.18
N PHE A 16 -3.15 2.19 -17.22
CA PHE A 16 -4.24 1.23 -17.14
C PHE A 16 -3.79 -0.19 -17.51
N ALA A 17 -2.54 -0.36 -17.98
CA ALA A 17 -2.01 -1.69 -18.23
C ALA A 17 -2.08 -2.55 -16.95
N PRO A 18 -2.45 -3.84 -17.06
CA PRO A 18 -2.45 -4.71 -15.88
C PRO A 18 -1.03 -4.82 -15.29
N PRO A 19 -0.90 -5.12 -13.98
CA PRO A 19 0.41 -5.31 -13.38
C PRO A 19 1.13 -6.51 -14.03
N LEU A 20 2.46 -6.47 -14.09
CA LEU A 20 3.30 -7.55 -14.62
C LEU A 20 3.16 -8.82 -13.79
N SER A 21 3.05 -8.68 -12.48
CA SER A 21 2.73 -9.75 -11.55
C SER A 21 1.95 -9.25 -10.35
N SER A 22 1.23 -10.17 -9.72
CA SER A 22 0.34 -9.88 -8.61
C SER A 22 0.35 -11.02 -7.60
N SER A 23 0.46 -10.71 -6.32
CA SER A 23 0.32 -11.69 -5.23
C SER A 23 -0.35 -11.08 -4.01
N ALA A 24 -0.88 -11.95 -3.14
CA ALA A 24 -1.44 -11.55 -1.87
C ALA A 24 -1.19 -12.62 -0.82
N VAL A 25 -0.91 -12.22 0.41
CA VAL A 25 -0.85 -13.11 1.56
C VAL A 25 -2.13 -12.97 2.35
N ILE A 26 -2.95 -13.99 2.28
CA ILE A 26 -4.27 -14.07 2.93
C ILE A 26 -4.23 -15.23 3.92
N SER A 27 -4.87 -15.06 5.08
CA SER A 27 -4.99 -16.13 6.06
C SER A 27 -5.72 -17.36 5.48
N PRO A 28 -5.46 -18.57 5.96
CA PRO A 28 -6.14 -19.78 5.48
C PRO A 28 -7.66 -19.72 5.58
N CYS A 29 -8.19 -19.02 6.59
CA CYS A 29 -9.63 -18.82 6.75
C CYS A 29 -10.20 -17.68 5.89
N GLY A 30 -9.35 -16.94 5.14
CA GLY A 30 -9.76 -15.84 4.28
C GLY A 30 -10.11 -14.53 5.00
N THR A 31 -10.03 -14.48 6.33
CA THR A 31 -10.46 -13.33 7.14
C THR A 31 -9.50 -12.15 7.06
N TRP A 32 -8.18 -12.41 7.00
CA TRP A 32 -7.16 -11.38 7.01
C TRP A 32 -6.35 -11.41 5.72
N ARG A 33 -5.98 -10.24 5.22
CA ARG A 33 -4.97 -10.03 4.18
C ARG A 33 -3.86 -9.18 4.78
N TRP A 34 -2.69 -9.77 4.95
CA TRP A 34 -1.55 -9.12 5.59
C TRP A 34 -0.65 -8.38 4.60
N ARG A 35 -0.66 -8.82 3.33
CA ARG A 35 0.19 -8.23 2.30
C ARG A 35 -0.46 -8.35 0.93
N LEU A 36 -0.25 -7.34 0.08
CA LEU A 36 -0.63 -7.35 -1.33
C LEU A 36 0.53 -6.78 -2.13
N ASP A 37 0.97 -7.50 -3.15
CA ASP A 37 2.06 -7.09 -4.03
C ASP A 37 1.57 -6.88 -5.45
N ARG A 38 2.12 -5.86 -6.14
CA ARG A 38 1.90 -5.59 -7.56
C ARG A 38 3.20 -5.12 -8.19
N GLU A 39 3.72 -5.84 -9.16
CA GLU A 39 4.81 -5.38 -10.01
C GLU A 39 4.24 -4.65 -11.22
N VAL A 40 4.71 -3.44 -11.46
CA VAL A 40 4.15 -2.53 -12.47
C VAL A 40 5.16 -2.14 -13.54
N ALA A 41 6.45 -2.38 -13.31
CA ALA A 41 7.54 -2.19 -14.24
C ALA A 41 8.70 -3.15 -13.93
N GLU A 42 9.63 -3.33 -14.87
CA GLU A 42 10.77 -4.23 -14.71
C GLU A 42 11.83 -3.71 -13.74
N ALA A 43 12.00 -2.38 -13.68
CA ALA A 43 13.01 -1.72 -12.85
C ALA A 43 12.44 -0.47 -12.16
N GLY A 44 13.02 -0.08 -11.06
CA GLY A 44 12.63 1.11 -10.29
C GLY A 44 12.54 0.84 -8.78
N LEU A 45 11.95 1.79 -8.06
CA LEU A 45 11.79 1.74 -6.61
C LEU A 45 10.63 0.84 -6.18
N VAL A 46 10.71 0.35 -4.96
CA VAL A 46 9.62 -0.37 -4.27
C VAL A 46 8.90 0.59 -3.33
N PHE A 47 7.60 0.78 -3.54
CA PHE A 47 6.75 1.63 -2.69
C PHE A 47 5.91 0.77 -1.74
N ALA A 48 5.80 1.16 -0.48
CA ALA A 48 4.87 0.55 0.45
C ALA A 48 3.73 1.52 0.78
N PHE A 49 2.49 1.11 0.50
CA PHE A 49 1.29 1.88 0.84
C PHE A 49 0.62 1.31 2.09
N PHE A 50 0.26 2.21 3.01
CA PHE A 50 -0.42 1.86 4.24
C PHE A 50 -1.79 2.54 4.28
N GLY A 51 -2.82 1.79 3.93
CA GLY A 51 -4.22 2.21 4.01
C GLY A 51 -4.82 1.97 5.40
N VAL A 52 -6.10 1.62 5.47
CA VAL A 52 -6.79 1.32 6.74
C VAL A 52 -6.85 -0.19 6.95
N ASN A 53 -7.57 -0.90 6.08
CA ASN A 53 -7.77 -2.35 6.14
C ASN A 53 -7.77 -2.95 4.73
N GLY A 54 -7.61 -4.25 4.67
CA GLY A 54 -7.72 -4.98 3.41
C GLY A 54 -9.14 -4.92 2.85
N SER A 55 -9.29 -4.49 1.59
CA SER A 55 -10.53 -4.71 0.86
C SER A 55 -10.70 -6.20 0.54
N THR A 56 -11.84 -6.57 -0.04
CA THR A 56 -12.08 -7.93 -0.52
C THR A 56 -11.26 -8.29 -1.78
N ALA A 57 -10.54 -7.31 -2.35
CA ALA A 57 -9.67 -7.53 -3.51
C ALA A 57 -8.67 -8.66 -3.24
N GLY A 58 -8.67 -9.62 -4.13
CA GLY A 58 -7.77 -10.78 -4.13
C GLY A 58 -6.46 -10.50 -4.87
N PRO A 59 -5.66 -11.54 -5.12
CA PRO A 59 -4.39 -11.39 -5.83
C PRO A 59 -4.54 -10.83 -7.25
N VAL A 60 -5.67 -11.02 -7.91
CA VAL A 60 -5.92 -10.61 -9.30
C VAL A 60 -6.84 -9.41 -9.41
N GLU A 61 -7.74 -9.20 -8.44
CA GLU A 61 -8.74 -8.14 -8.50
C GLU A 61 -8.14 -6.80 -8.09
N GLU A 62 -8.35 -5.78 -8.93
CA GLU A 62 -7.99 -4.39 -8.60
C GLU A 62 -9.23 -3.61 -8.18
N ASP A 63 -9.08 -2.80 -7.16
CA ASP A 63 -10.04 -1.79 -6.75
C ASP A 63 -9.54 -0.37 -7.11
N HIS A 64 -10.39 0.64 -6.93
CA HIS A 64 -10.03 2.03 -7.21
C HIS A 64 -8.80 2.51 -6.41
N THR A 65 -8.56 1.95 -5.23
CA THR A 65 -7.43 2.31 -4.39
C THR A 65 -6.13 1.75 -4.95
N THR A 66 -6.12 0.47 -5.31
CA THR A 66 -4.94 -0.19 -5.90
C THR A 66 -4.58 0.42 -7.26
N MET A 67 -5.58 0.81 -8.07
CA MET A 67 -5.36 1.54 -9.33
C MET A 67 -4.66 2.89 -9.10
N LYS A 68 -5.08 3.66 -8.08
CA LYS A 68 -4.43 4.93 -7.72
C LYS A 68 -2.99 4.70 -7.25
N TRP A 69 -2.74 3.70 -6.40
CA TRP A 69 -1.40 3.36 -5.94
C TRP A 69 -0.50 2.92 -7.09
N ARG A 70 -1.01 2.16 -8.04
CA ARG A 70 -0.29 1.80 -9.26
C ARG A 70 0.12 3.05 -10.04
N GLY A 71 -0.82 3.93 -10.33
CA GLY A 71 -0.54 5.18 -11.05
C GLY A 71 0.48 6.07 -10.32
N PHE A 72 0.41 6.14 -8.98
CA PHE A 72 1.40 6.87 -8.18
C PHE A 72 2.78 6.22 -8.28
N THR A 73 2.86 4.90 -8.13
CA THR A 73 4.12 4.14 -8.20
C THR A 73 4.82 4.37 -9.53
N VAL A 74 4.09 4.19 -10.61
CA VAL A 74 4.58 4.38 -11.98
C VAL A 74 5.11 5.81 -12.20
N ARG A 75 4.32 6.84 -11.85
CA ARG A 75 4.71 8.26 -12.02
C ARG A 75 5.93 8.67 -11.18
N ASN A 76 6.22 7.94 -10.12
CA ASN A 76 7.35 8.21 -9.24
C ASN A 76 8.54 7.27 -9.46
N GLY A 77 8.62 6.58 -10.62
CA GLY A 77 9.74 5.73 -10.98
C GLY A 77 9.78 4.41 -10.18
N GLY A 78 8.61 3.95 -9.73
CA GLY A 78 8.49 2.68 -9.05
C GLY A 78 8.27 1.51 -9.99
N ARG A 79 8.86 0.36 -9.65
CA ARG A 79 8.64 -0.93 -10.32
C ARG A 79 7.59 -1.80 -9.62
N LYS A 80 7.42 -1.59 -8.32
CA LYS A 80 6.59 -2.44 -7.47
C LYS A 80 5.91 -1.60 -6.40
N PHE A 81 4.69 -1.95 -6.06
CA PHE A 81 4.12 -1.52 -4.79
C PHE A 81 3.67 -2.70 -3.93
N ILE A 82 3.75 -2.49 -2.64
CA ILE A 82 3.31 -3.41 -1.60
C ILE A 82 2.28 -2.68 -0.77
N ALA A 83 1.14 -3.31 -0.51
CA ALA A 83 0.15 -2.76 0.42
C ALA A 83 0.16 -3.54 1.73
N GLY A 84 0.32 -2.82 2.83
CA GLY A 84 0.12 -3.28 4.20
C GLY A 84 -0.80 -2.32 4.94
N ASN A 85 -1.59 -2.83 5.87
CA ASN A 85 -2.56 -2.02 6.57
C ASN A 85 -2.43 -2.23 8.08
N PRO A 86 -2.74 -1.21 8.92
CA PRO A 86 -2.76 -1.40 10.37
C PRO A 86 -3.78 -2.46 10.80
N PHE A 87 -4.83 -2.68 9.98
CA PHE A 87 -5.83 -3.72 10.18
C PHE A 87 -5.80 -4.72 9.02
N GLY A 88 -5.48 -5.98 9.33
CA GLY A 88 -5.45 -7.05 8.33
C GLY A 88 -6.84 -7.51 7.89
N LEU A 89 -7.90 -7.19 8.64
CA LEU A 89 -9.26 -7.61 8.34
C LEU A 89 -9.66 -7.24 6.91
N ARG A 90 -10.18 -8.22 6.18
CA ARG A 90 -10.73 -8.05 4.83
C ARG A 90 -12.19 -7.60 4.93
N ALA A 91 -12.43 -6.34 4.67
CA ALA A 91 -13.78 -5.79 4.66
C ALA A 91 -13.86 -4.61 3.69
N THR A 92 -14.99 -4.52 2.97
CA THR A 92 -15.27 -3.38 2.07
C THR A 92 -15.61 -2.12 2.87
N ASP A 93 -16.34 -2.28 3.99
CA ASP A 93 -16.71 -1.17 4.86
C ASP A 93 -15.80 -1.15 6.10
N VAL A 94 -15.16 0.00 6.35
CA VAL A 94 -14.34 0.26 7.53
C VAL A 94 -15.13 0.08 8.85
N LYS A 95 -16.45 0.23 8.83
CA LYS A 95 -17.31 0.01 9.98
C LYS A 95 -17.23 -1.42 10.53
N ALA A 96 -16.88 -2.40 9.71
CA ALA A 96 -16.67 -3.77 10.14
C ALA A 96 -15.59 -3.91 11.22
N LEU A 97 -14.63 -2.98 11.28
CA LEU A 97 -13.60 -2.95 12.33
C LEU A 97 -14.19 -2.79 13.74
N ALA A 98 -15.37 -2.12 13.86
CA ALA A 98 -16.00 -1.87 15.15
C ALA A 98 -16.53 -3.14 15.82
N THR A 99 -16.91 -4.13 15.04
CA THR A 99 -17.57 -5.37 15.52
C THR A 99 -16.69 -6.61 15.37
N ALA A 100 -15.52 -6.49 14.73
CA ALA A 100 -14.60 -7.59 14.56
C ALA A 100 -13.94 -7.97 15.90
N ALA A 101 -13.91 -9.27 16.21
CA ALA A 101 -13.23 -9.79 17.40
C ALA A 101 -11.71 -9.54 17.34
N ASP A 102 -11.14 -9.67 16.15
CA ASP A 102 -9.73 -9.35 15.88
C ASP A 102 -9.62 -8.62 14.53
N PRO A 103 -9.58 -7.28 14.53
CA PRO A 103 -9.44 -6.51 13.29
C PRO A 103 -8.01 -6.50 12.74
N VAL A 104 -7.01 -6.88 13.53
CA VAL A 104 -5.58 -6.80 13.15
C VAL A 104 -5.09 -8.10 12.52
N GLY A 105 -5.32 -9.22 13.16
CA GLY A 105 -4.79 -10.53 12.78
C GLY A 105 -3.38 -10.79 13.34
N SER A 106 -3.15 -12.03 13.76
CA SER A 106 -1.94 -12.44 14.50
C SER A 106 -0.62 -12.20 13.76
N GLU A 107 -0.63 -12.29 12.42
CA GLU A 107 0.57 -12.17 11.60
C GLU A 107 0.81 -10.73 11.10
N ASN A 108 -0.14 -9.81 11.30
CA ASN A 108 -0.07 -8.48 10.69
C ASN A 108 1.20 -7.71 11.06
N ALA A 109 1.61 -7.75 12.32
CA ALA A 109 2.80 -7.05 12.79
C ALA A 109 4.08 -7.54 12.09
N ARG A 110 4.20 -8.85 11.85
CA ARG A 110 5.32 -9.44 11.13
C ARG A 110 5.37 -8.95 9.68
N TYR A 111 4.24 -9.01 8.98
CA TYR A 111 4.19 -8.55 7.59
C TYR A 111 4.41 -7.04 7.45
N ILE A 112 3.93 -6.22 8.37
CA ILE A 112 4.24 -4.78 8.39
C ILE A 112 5.76 -4.55 8.50
N ALA A 113 6.44 -5.27 9.38
CA ALA A 113 7.89 -5.17 9.53
C ALA A 113 8.64 -5.60 8.26
N GLU A 114 8.23 -6.71 7.63
CA GLU A 114 8.80 -7.19 6.36
C GLU A 114 8.57 -6.16 5.23
N ILE A 115 7.37 -5.60 5.13
CA ILE A 115 7.03 -4.58 4.12
C ILE A 115 7.89 -3.33 4.29
N ILE A 116 8.03 -2.83 5.51
CA ILE A 116 8.88 -1.67 5.81
C ILE A 116 10.34 -1.97 5.47
N ALA A 117 10.82 -3.17 5.76
CA ALA A 117 12.20 -3.58 5.45
C ALA A 117 12.47 -3.64 3.94
N GLU A 118 11.53 -4.18 3.15
CA GLU A 118 11.67 -4.36 1.70
C GLU A 118 11.53 -3.05 0.91
N ALA A 119 10.62 -2.17 1.29
CA ALA A 119 10.31 -0.98 0.52
C ALA A 119 11.43 0.06 0.55
N ASP A 120 11.59 0.79 -0.56
CA ASP A 120 12.49 1.95 -0.67
C ASP A 120 11.80 3.24 -0.19
N VAL A 121 10.49 3.35 -0.40
CA VAL A 121 9.67 4.53 -0.05
C VAL A 121 8.40 4.09 0.66
N LEU A 122 8.08 4.75 1.77
CA LEU A 122 6.91 4.46 2.59
C LEU A 122 5.84 5.54 2.37
N VAL A 123 4.58 5.10 2.17
CA VAL A 123 3.46 5.99 1.83
C VAL A 123 2.28 5.72 2.78
N PRO A 124 2.24 6.37 3.95
CA PRO A 124 1.05 6.36 4.80
C PRO A 124 -0.09 7.10 4.09
N CYS A 125 -1.22 6.43 3.87
CA CYS A 125 -2.32 6.95 3.08
C CYS A 125 -3.71 6.51 3.58
N TRP A 126 -3.86 6.31 4.89
CA TRP A 126 -5.12 5.87 5.51
C TRP A 126 -6.21 6.94 5.55
N GLY A 127 -5.89 8.20 5.29
CA GLY A 127 -6.82 9.31 5.30
C GLY A 127 -7.29 9.67 6.73
N ASP A 128 -8.52 10.18 6.86
CA ASP A 128 -9.06 10.59 8.17
C ASP A 128 -9.28 9.36 9.07
N ARG A 129 -8.51 9.28 10.16
CA ARG A 129 -8.61 8.21 11.15
C ARG A 129 -9.88 8.26 12.00
N ASN A 130 -10.65 9.36 11.95
CA ASN A 130 -11.92 9.47 12.67
C ASN A 130 -12.99 8.49 12.19
N LYS A 131 -12.87 7.96 10.98
CA LYS A 131 -13.70 6.86 10.47
C LYS A 131 -13.46 5.51 11.16
N VAL A 132 -12.38 5.38 11.93
CA VAL A 132 -12.05 4.17 12.70
C VAL A 132 -12.44 4.38 14.16
N PRO A 133 -13.00 3.35 14.84
CA PRO A 133 -13.34 3.41 16.25
C PRO A 133 -12.20 3.95 17.11
N ARG A 134 -12.52 4.83 18.07
CA ARG A 134 -11.52 5.53 18.87
C ARG A 134 -10.52 4.59 19.56
N HIS A 135 -10.98 3.47 20.09
CA HIS A 135 -10.16 2.49 20.79
C HIS A 135 -9.14 1.76 19.87
N LEU A 136 -9.34 1.80 18.55
CA LEU A 136 -8.44 1.19 17.57
C LEU A 136 -7.41 2.17 16.97
N ARG A 137 -7.56 3.48 17.19
CA ARG A 137 -6.72 4.50 16.54
C ARG A 137 -5.25 4.44 16.93
N HIS A 138 -4.94 3.86 18.09
CA HIS A 138 -3.55 3.66 18.53
C HIS A 138 -2.72 2.78 17.57
N HIS A 139 -3.37 1.96 16.73
CA HIS A 139 -2.68 1.18 15.70
C HIS A 139 -2.05 2.06 14.61
N PHE A 140 -2.68 3.19 14.26
CA PHE A 140 -2.06 4.18 13.37
C PHE A 140 -0.83 4.83 14.00
N ASP A 141 -0.89 5.15 15.29
CA ASP A 141 0.25 5.74 16.00
C ASP A 141 1.40 4.75 16.11
N ALA A 142 1.11 3.46 16.33
CA ALA A 142 2.11 2.40 16.32
C ALA A 142 2.76 2.25 14.95
N LEU A 143 1.99 2.24 13.87
CA LEU A 143 2.50 2.16 12.50
C LEU A 143 3.34 3.39 12.15
N LYS A 144 2.89 4.61 12.49
CA LYS A 144 3.68 5.83 12.31
C LYS A 144 5.06 5.73 12.98
N ARG A 145 5.11 5.25 14.21
CA ARG A 145 6.39 5.05 14.91
C ARG A 145 7.32 4.10 14.16
N LEU A 146 6.81 2.99 13.63
CA LEU A 146 7.61 2.04 12.83
C LEU A 146 8.12 2.67 11.54
N ILE A 147 7.26 3.41 10.83
CA ILE A 147 7.61 4.11 9.60
C ILE A 147 8.75 5.09 9.85
N PHE A 148 8.62 5.97 10.83
CA PHE A 148 9.64 6.98 11.13
C PHE A 148 10.92 6.36 11.72
N ALA A 149 10.82 5.33 12.55
CA ALA A 149 11.98 4.62 13.09
C ALA A 149 12.82 3.90 12.01
N SER A 150 12.23 3.59 10.86
CA SER A 150 12.94 2.96 9.75
C SER A 150 14.00 3.86 9.08
N GLY A 151 13.87 5.18 9.24
CA GLY A 151 14.74 6.17 8.58
C GLY A 151 14.56 6.25 7.05
N LYS A 152 13.60 5.54 6.48
CA LYS A 152 13.35 5.53 5.03
C LYS A 152 12.59 6.77 4.56
N PRO A 153 12.72 7.14 3.27
CA PRO A 153 11.92 8.21 2.67
C PRO A 153 10.42 7.96 2.84
N VAL A 154 9.70 9.00 3.26
CA VAL A 154 8.24 8.98 3.42
C VAL A 154 7.62 9.96 2.44
N LYS A 155 6.61 9.52 1.70
CA LYS A 155 5.77 10.37 0.84
C LYS A 155 4.33 10.34 1.31
N ILE A 156 3.63 11.45 1.17
CA ILE A 156 2.19 11.58 1.47
C ILE A 156 1.48 12.20 0.28
N PHE A 157 0.20 11.85 0.09
CA PHE A 157 -0.64 12.49 -0.92
C PHE A 157 -1.11 13.89 -0.51
N GLY A 158 -1.26 14.12 0.78
CA GLY A 158 -1.72 15.33 1.42
C GLY A 158 -2.25 15.01 2.83
N LEU A 159 -2.60 16.03 3.56
CA LEU A 159 -3.21 15.89 4.88
C LEU A 159 -4.72 15.99 4.78
N THR A 160 -5.45 15.23 5.61
CA THR A 160 -6.89 15.42 5.79
C THR A 160 -7.17 16.69 6.59
N ALA A 161 -8.45 17.11 6.66
CA ALA A 161 -8.86 18.24 7.51
C ALA A 161 -8.54 18.01 9.00
N GLY A 162 -8.41 16.73 9.44
CA GLY A 162 -7.97 16.36 10.79
C GLY A 162 -6.45 16.35 10.99
N GLY A 163 -5.65 16.62 9.94
CA GLY A 163 -4.19 16.63 10.00
C GLY A 163 -3.54 15.24 9.90
N ASP A 164 -4.29 14.22 9.46
CA ASP A 164 -3.81 12.84 9.26
C ASP A 164 -3.38 12.57 7.82
#